data_04718963d54162e6818b1459e72ad0c6
#
_entry.id   04718963d54162e6818b1459e72ad0c6
#
_cell.length_a   1.000
_cell.length_b   1.000
_cell.length_c   1.000
_cell.angle_alpha   90.00
_cell.angle_beta   90.00
_cell.angle_gamma   90.00
#
_symmetry.space_group_name_H-M   'P 1'
#
loop_
_entity.id
_entity.type
_entity.pdbx_description
1 polymer ?
#
loop_
_entity_poly.entity_id
_entity_poly.type
_entity_poly.pdbx_seq_one_letter_code
_entity_poly.pdbx_strand_id
1 'polypeptide(L)'
;VGSEMCIRDRLKLNTDKEPEYIHVPASANSPFIRQCFENILREMHNKQDRYAEICQHYLDILILYFCRKDHVSYEVVDAQNSSRECHKVKRFIEHNYQSMISLDSLAENCSLSKYYLSHRFAELYGKSPIAYLNEVRLASARDLLLTTNHSIEEIAGCIGFSSTSYFSQSFPVSYTHLTL
;
A
#
# COMPACT_ATOMS: atom_id res chain seq x y z
N VAL A 1 2.67 -6.97 -16.95
CA VAL A 1 1.31 -6.90 -16.43
C VAL A 1 1.32 -5.71 -15.49
N GLY A 2 0.93 -4.53 -16.04
CA GLY A 2 0.84 -3.29 -15.26
C GLY A 2 -0.26 -3.44 -14.22
N SER A 3 0.08 -3.20 -12.96
CA SER A 3 -0.85 -3.21 -11.86
C SER A 3 -1.84 -2.07 -12.01
N GLU A 4 -3.10 -2.40 -12.11
CA GLU A 4 -4.20 -1.45 -12.06
C GLU A 4 -4.22 -0.80 -10.68
N MET A 5 -3.67 0.40 -10.58
CA MET A 5 -3.72 1.19 -9.38
C MET A 5 -5.16 1.70 -9.19
N CYS A 6 -5.78 1.34 -8.07
CA CYS A 6 -7.14 1.78 -7.77
C CYS A 6 -7.19 3.32 -7.74
N ILE A 7 -8.17 3.90 -8.46
CA ILE A 7 -8.39 5.37 -8.52
C ILE A 7 -8.50 5.97 -7.11
N ARG A 8 -9.14 5.24 -6.20
CA ARG A 8 -9.29 5.65 -4.79
C ARG A 8 -7.94 5.89 -4.09
N ASP A 9 -6.88 5.19 -4.51
CA ASP A 9 -5.55 5.30 -3.90
C ASP A 9 -4.71 6.41 -4.52
N ARG A 10 -5.06 6.89 -5.73
CA ARG A 10 -4.41 8.05 -6.36
C ARG A 10 -4.99 9.39 -5.89
N LEU A 11 -6.23 9.38 -5.42
CA LEU A 11 -6.95 10.56 -4.96
C LEU A 11 -7.29 10.40 -3.48
N LYS A 12 -6.74 11.26 -2.63
CA LYS A 12 -7.26 11.45 -1.28
C LYS A 12 -8.50 12.33 -1.37
N LEU A 13 -9.66 11.70 -1.18
CA LEU A 13 -10.90 12.42 -0.98
C LEU A 13 -10.93 12.88 0.49
N ASN A 14 -10.75 14.16 0.72
CA ASN A 14 -10.85 14.77 2.04
C ASN A 14 -12.32 14.97 2.35
N THR A 15 -12.97 13.91 2.85
CA THR A 15 -14.36 13.98 3.31
C THR A 15 -14.38 13.71 4.79
N ASP A 16 -14.77 14.72 5.57
CA ASP A 16 -15.07 14.56 7.00
C ASP A 16 -16.36 13.74 7.26
N LYS A 17 -16.97 13.20 6.20
CA LYS A 17 -18.17 12.38 6.23
C LYS A 17 -17.91 11.07 5.48
N GLU A 18 -18.50 9.97 5.96
CA GLU A 18 -18.58 8.73 5.20
C GLU A 18 -19.13 9.03 3.80
N PRO A 19 -18.60 8.41 2.73
CA PRO A 19 -19.06 8.67 1.38
C PRO A 19 -20.54 8.27 1.25
N GLU A 20 -21.43 9.24 1.42
CA GLU A 20 -22.78 9.09 0.91
C GLU A 20 -22.66 8.87 -0.60
N TYR A 21 -23.33 7.86 -1.10
CA TYR A 21 -23.38 7.56 -2.54
C TYR A 21 -23.69 8.84 -3.31
N ILE A 22 -22.82 9.23 -4.24
CA ILE A 22 -23.07 10.37 -5.12
C ILE A 22 -24.24 9.96 -6.02
N HIS A 23 -25.44 10.39 -5.65
CA HIS A 23 -26.61 10.22 -6.51
C HIS A 23 -26.54 11.22 -7.64
N VAL A 24 -26.14 10.78 -8.82
CA VAL A 24 -26.19 11.61 -10.02
C VAL A 24 -27.63 11.59 -10.53
N PRO A 25 -28.39 12.69 -10.36
CA PRO A 25 -29.76 12.74 -10.84
C PRO A 25 -29.80 12.53 -12.37
N ALA A 26 -30.83 11.87 -12.87
CA ALA A 26 -30.98 11.57 -14.29
C ALA A 26 -30.97 12.84 -15.19
N SER A 27 -31.28 14.01 -14.63
CA SER A 27 -31.14 15.32 -15.27
C SER A 27 -29.68 15.77 -15.46
N ALA A 28 -28.72 15.16 -14.78
CA ALA A 28 -27.29 15.41 -14.97
C ALA A 28 -26.68 14.60 -16.13
N ASN A 29 -27.48 14.34 -17.17
CA ASN A 29 -27.05 13.68 -18.40
C ASN A 29 -26.09 14.62 -19.17
N SER A 30 -24.98 14.95 -18.55
CA SER A 30 -23.95 15.80 -19.15
C SER A 30 -23.39 15.07 -20.37
N PRO A 31 -23.46 15.66 -21.55
CA PRO A 31 -22.84 15.10 -22.75
C PRO A 31 -21.37 14.79 -22.54
N PHE A 32 -20.72 15.55 -21.69
CA PHE A 32 -19.33 15.36 -21.30
C PHE A 32 -19.08 14.02 -20.57
N ILE A 33 -19.92 13.68 -19.57
CA ILE A 33 -19.79 12.40 -18.83
C ILE A 33 -19.97 11.23 -19.79
N ARG A 34 -21.00 11.30 -20.65
CA ARG A 34 -21.26 10.28 -21.65
C ARG A 34 -20.07 10.12 -22.59
N GLN A 35 -19.51 11.21 -23.09
CA GLN A 35 -18.37 11.19 -23.99
C GLN A 35 -17.12 10.55 -23.34
N CYS A 36 -16.88 10.84 -22.06
CA CYS A 36 -15.77 10.21 -21.34
C CYS A 36 -15.94 8.68 -21.25
N PHE A 37 -17.15 8.20 -20.93
CA PHE A 37 -17.41 6.76 -20.90
C PHE A 37 -17.30 6.11 -22.27
N GLU A 38 -17.83 6.74 -23.32
CA GLU A 38 -17.71 6.24 -24.69
C GLU A 38 -16.24 6.14 -25.12
N ASN A 39 -15.42 7.13 -24.77
CA ASN A 39 -13.99 7.09 -25.06
C ASN A 39 -13.28 5.95 -24.29
N ILE A 40 -13.58 5.76 -23.00
CA ILE A 40 -13.05 4.64 -22.22
C ILE A 40 -13.41 3.30 -22.86
N LEU A 41 -14.69 3.12 -23.23
CA LEU A 41 -15.14 1.87 -23.86
C LEU A 41 -14.45 1.63 -25.21
N ARG A 42 -14.22 2.69 -26.00
CA ARG A 42 -13.51 2.62 -27.27
C ARG A 42 -12.06 2.20 -27.09
N GLU A 43 -11.35 2.80 -26.12
CA GLU A 43 -9.97 2.44 -25.80
C GLU A 43 -9.87 0.99 -25.30
N MET A 44 -10.78 0.57 -24.41
CA MET A 44 -10.83 -0.80 -23.89
C MET A 44 -11.15 -1.82 -24.99
N HIS A 45 -11.91 -1.44 -26.01
CA HIS A 45 -12.23 -2.32 -27.15
C HIS A 45 -11.03 -2.45 -28.11
N ASN A 46 -10.42 -1.32 -28.45
CA ASN A 46 -9.34 -1.26 -29.44
C ASN A 46 -7.99 -1.73 -28.88
N LYS A 47 -7.75 -1.58 -27.60
CA LYS A 47 -6.53 -1.98 -26.87
C LYS A 47 -5.23 -1.59 -27.59
N GLN A 48 -5.19 -0.38 -28.15
CA GLN A 48 -3.96 0.17 -28.73
C GLN A 48 -2.91 0.44 -27.67
N ASP A 49 -1.69 0.75 -28.10
CA ASP A 49 -0.60 1.08 -27.17
C ASP A 49 -1.05 2.18 -26.18
N ARG A 50 -0.74 1.98 -24.90
CA ARG A 50 -1.06 2.89 -23.79
C ARG A 50 -2.55 3.09 -23.52
N TYR A 51 -3.45 2.23 -24.02
CA TYR A 51 -4.90 2.35 -23.79
C TYR A 51 -5.28 2.42 -22.30
N ALA A 52 -4.58 1.69 -21.44
CA ALA A 52 -4.84 1.68 -20.01
C ALA A 52 -4.56 3.05 -19.37
N GLU A 53 -3.47 3.72 -19.77
CA GLU A 53 -3.14 5.06 -19.31
C GLU A 53 -4.18 6.09 -19.77
N ILE A 54 -4.64 5.99 -21.03
CA ILE A 54 -5.69 6.86 -21.59
C ILE A 54 -6.99 6.66 -20.81
N CYS A 55 -7.42 5.42 -20.57
CA CYS A 55 -8.59 5.12 -19.75
C CYS A 55 -8.48 5.73 -18.35
N GLN A 56 -7.30 5.61 -17.74
CA GLN A 56 -7.02 6.18 -16.42
C GLN A 56 -7.21 7.70 -16.42
N HIS A 57 -6.69 8.40 -17.42
CA HIS A 57 -6.86 9.86 -17.53
C HIS A 57 -8.32 10.28 -17.70
N TYR A 58 -9.12 9.55 -18.48
CA TYR A 58 -10.55 9.82 -18.56
C TYR A 58 -11.27 9.64 -17.23
N LEU A 59 -10.90 8.61 -16.44
CA LEU A 59 -11.43 8.41 -15.10
C LEU A 59 -11.02 9.53 -14.15
N ASP A 60 -9.75 9.94 -14.18
CA ASP A 60 -9.27 11.07 -13.39
C ASP A 60 -10.05 12.37 -13.71
N ILE A 61 -10.30 12.62 -15.00
CA ILE A 61 -11.12 13.77 -15.43
C ILE A 61 -12.55 13.68 -14.90
N LEU A 62 -13.19 12.51 -14.93
CA LEU A 62 -14.53 12.30 -14.40
C LEU A 62 -14.59 12.57 -12.88
N ILE A 63 -13.61 12.07 -12.13
CA ILE A 63 -13.52 12.32 -10.69
C ILE A 63 -13.37 13.81 -10.40
N LEU A 64 -12.46 14.49 -11.12
CA LEU A 64 -12.28 15.93 -11.02
C LEU A 64 -13.57 16.72 -11.31
N TYR A 65 -14.31 16.28 -12.32
CA TYR A 65 -15.59 16.90 -12.69
C TYR A 65 -16.64 16.77 -11.57
N PHE A 66 -16.74 15.60 -10.94
CA PHE A 66 -17.64 15.38 -9.81
C PHE A 66 -17.20 16.17 -8.57
N CYS A 67 -15.91 16.12 -8.22
CA CYS A 67 -15.37 16.89 -7.09
C CYS A 67 -15.60 18.40 -7.22
N ARG A 68 -15.52 18.95 -8.45
CA ARG A 68 -15.81 20.37 -8.70
C ARG A 68 -17.26 20.75 -8.41
N LYS A 69 -18.21 19.83 -8.69
CA LYS A 69 -19.63 20.07 -8.44
C LYS A 69 -20.00 20.04 -6.98
N ASP A 70 -19.39 19.12 -6.24
CA ASP A 70 -19.77 18.82 -4.85
C ASP A 70 -18.86 19.52 -3.82
N HIS A 71 -17.98 20.43 -4.24
CA HIS A 71 -16.99 21.12 -3.41
C HIS A 71 -16.09 20.16 -2.60
N VAL A 72 -15.90 18.94 -3.08
CA VAL A 72 -15.00 17.97 -2.46
C VAL A 72 -13.57 18.31 -2.83
N SER A 73 -12.71 18.51 -1.84
CA SER A 73 -11.27 18.68 -2.05
C SER A 73 -10.60 17.32 -2.24
N TYR A 74 -9.64 17.26 -3.12
CA TYR A 74 -8.82 16.07 -3.36
C TYR A 74 -7.36 16.47 -3.51
N GLU A 75 -6.49 15.58 -3.11
CA GLU A 75 -5.06 15.71 -3.38
C GLU A 75 -4.62 14.57 -4.31
N VAL A 76 -3.94 14.91 -5.39
CA VAL A 76 -3.29 13.89 -6.24
C VAL A 76 -2.04 13.40 -5.54
N VAL A 77 -2.00 12.11 -5.24
CA VAL A 77 -0.81 11.49 -4.65
C VAL A 77 0.24 11.35 -5.75
N ASP A 78 1.25 12.22 -5.72
CA ASP A 78 2.36 12.18 -6.65
C ASP A 78 3.17 10.88 -6.48
N ALA A 79 3.46 10.21 -7.59
CA ALA A 79 4.24 8.97 -7.60
C ALA A 79 5.67 9.18 -7.04
N GLN A 80 6.24 10.37 -7.18
CA GLN A 80 7.54 10.71 -6.59
C GLN A 80 7.45 10.86 -5.07
N ASN A 81 6.37 11.47 -4.58
CA ASN A 81 6.11 11.62 -3.15
C ASN A 81 5.86 10.25 -2.51
N SER A 82 5.10 9.37 -3.16
CA SER A 82 4.83 8.03 -2.66
C SER A 82 6.09 7.16 -2.56
N SER A 83 7.03 7.30 -3.48
CA SER A 83 8.34 6.63 -3.39
C SER A 83 9.13 7.11 -2.17
N ARG A 84 9.10 8.42 -1.90
CA ARG A 84 9.72 9.04 -0.71
C ARG A 84 9.08 8.51 0.58
N GLU A 85 7.76 8.37 0.62
CA GLU A 85 7.04 7.82 1.76
C GLU A 85 7.38 6.33 1.97
N CYS A 86 7.45 5.53 0.91
CA CYS A 86 7.91 4.14 1.02
C CYS A 86 9.35 4.02 1.55
N HIS A 87 10.26 4.92 1.19
CA HIS A 87 11.61 4.98 1.78
C HIS A 87 11.56 5.33 3.27
N LYS A 88 10.69 6.25 3.70
CA LYS A 88 10.49 6.55 5.13
C LYS A 88 9.96 5.34 5.89
N VAL A 89 8.96 4.64 5.33
CA VAL A 89 8.42 3.40 5.91
C VAL A 89 9.51 2.35 6.08
N LYS A 90 10.33 2.14 5.06
CA LYS A 90 11.44 1.20 5.12
C LYS A 90 12.39 1.54 6.27
N ARG A 91 12.85 2.78 6.35
CA ARG A 91 13.73 3.26 7.44
C ARG A 91 13.07 3.15 8.81
N PHE A 92 11.77 3.46 8.90
CA PHE A 92 11.03 3.31 10.14
C PHE A 92 11.00 1.85 10.62
N ILE A 93 10.75 0.91 9.71
CA ILE A 93 10.80 -0.53 10.01
C ILE A 93 12.19 -0.93 10.51
N GLU A 94 13.25 -0.54 9.82
CA GLU A 94 14.64 -0.87 10.17
C GLU A 94 15.04 -0.39 11.57
N HIS A 95 14.51 0.76 12.00
CA HIS A 95 14.85 1.33 13.32
C HIS A 95 13.90 0.90 14.44
N ASN A 96 12.70 0.42 14.11
CA ASN A 96 11.65 0.15 15.11
C ASN A 96 11.11 -1.29 15.03
N TYR A 97 11.78 -2.22 14.36
CA TYR A 97 11.28 -3.58 14.11
C TYR A 97 10.89 -4.35 15.37
N GLN A 98 11.46 -4.01 16.52
CA GLN A 98 11.12 -4.60 17.82
C GLN A 98 9.74 -4.21 18.34
N SER A 99 9.20 -3.10 17.86
CA SER A 99 7.89 -2.56 18.27
C SER A 99 6.74 -3.26 17.58
N MET A 100 5.53 -3.09 18.14
CA MET A 100 4.29 -3.56 17.49
C MET A 100 3.98 -2.67 16.28
N ILE A 101 4.38 -3.13 15.10
CA ILE A 101 4.12 -2.45 13.83
C ILE A 101 3.02 -3.18 13.07
N SER A 102 1.97 -2.45 12.68
CA SER A 102 0.91 -2.94 11.81
C SER A 102 0.91 -2.20 10.47
N LEU A 103 0.29 -2.78 9.45
CA LEU A 103 0.12 -2.10 8.17
C LEU A 103 -0.74 -0.84 8.32
N ASP A 104 -1.70 -0.85 9.26
CA ASP A 104 -2.53 0.30 9.60
C ASP A 104 -1.68 1.48 10.10
N SER A 105 -0.86 1.23 11.12
CA SER A 105 0.00 2.27 11.70
C SER A 105 1.01 2.83 10.68
N LEU A 106 1.53 2.00 9.79
CA LEU A 106 2.44 2.45 8.73
C LEU A 106 1.71 3.33 7.71
N ALA A 107 0.49 2.95 7.32
CA ALA A 107 -0.32 3.69 6.36
C ALA A 107 -0.77 5.05 6.91
N GLU A 108 -1.20 5.10 8.17
CA GLU A 108 -1.56 6.33 8.88
C GLU A 108 -0.39 7.31 8.95
N ASN A 109 0.79 6.85 9.35
CA ASN A 109 2.00 7.67 9.43
C ASN A 109 2.41 8.31 8.10
N CYS A 110 2.07 7.67 6.98
CA CYS A 110 2.37 8.18 5.64
C CYS A 110 1.18 8.90 5.01
N SER A 111 0.04 8.92 5.67
CA SER A 111 -1.22 9.40 5.11
C SER A 111 -1.56 8.72 3.77
N LEU A 112 -1.27 7.44 3.64
CA LEU A 112 -1.57 6.61 2.48
C LEU A 112 -2.62 5.56 2.84
N SER A 113 -3.36 5.05 1.85
CA SER A 113 -4.18 3.87 2.08
C SER A 113 -3.29 2.62 2.26
N LYS A 114 -3.74 1.64 3.05
CA LYS A 114 -3.03 0.37 3.26
C LYS A 114 -2.75 -0.36 1.95
N TYR A 115 -3.73 -0.34 1.05
CA TYR A 115 -3.63 -0.98 -0.25
C TYR A 115 -2.53 -0.31 -1.09
N TYR A 116 -2.57 1.03 -1.19
CA TYR A 116 -1.60 1.80 -1.95
C TYR A 116 -0.18 1.64 -1.40
N LEU A 117 -0.01 1.77 -0.07
CA LEU A 117 1.29 1.56 0.58
C LEU A 117 1.83 0.15 0.29
N SER A 118 1.02 -0.88 0.49
CA SER A 118 1.42 -2.27 0.29
C SER A 118 1.86 -2.54 -1.15
N HIS A 119 1.07 -2.04 -2.10
CA HIS A 119 1.32 -2.19 -3.52
C HIS A 119 2.59 -1.44 -3.95
N ARG A 120 2.68 -0.15 -3.59
CA ARG A 120 3.80 0.70 -3.97
C ARG A 120 5.13 0.26 -3.33
N PHE A 121 5.06 -0.18 -2.08
CA PHE A 121 6.22 -0.74 -1.39
C PHE A 121 6.68 -2.04 -2.05
N ALA A 122 5.74 -2.91 -2.48
CA ALA A 122 6.06 -4.14 -3.19
C ALA A 122 6.68 -3.88 -4.57
N GLU A 123 6.23 -2.87 -5.30
CA GLU A 123 6.87 -2.43 -6.55
C GLU A 123 8.32 -1.99 -6.35
N LEU A 124 8.60 -1.24 -5.29
CA LEU A 124 9.93 -0.69 -5.02
C LEU A 124 10.90 -1.70 -4.42
N TYR A 125 10.41 -2.60 -3.55
CA TYR A 125 11.27 -3.49 -2.75
C TYR A 125 11.01 -4.98 -2.97
N GLY A 126 10.10 -5.34 -3.89
CA GLY A 126 9.80 -6.73 -4.24
C GLY A 126 8.95 -7.48 -3.21
N LYS A 127 8.53 -6.83 -2.13
CA LYS A 127 7.76 -7.45 -1.03
C LYS A 127 6.92 -6.43 -0.27
N SER A 128 5.86 -6.90 0.40
CA SER A 128 5.01 -6.02 1.21
C SER A 128 5.75 -5.46 2.44
N PRO A 129 5.28 -4.34 3.05
CA PRO A 129 5.89 -3.77 4.26
C PRO A 129 5.99 -4.76 5.41
N ILE A 130 4.96 -5.57 5.64
CA ILE A 130 4.95 -6.57 6.73
C ILE A 130 5.90 -7.75 6.43
N ALA A 131 5.99 -8.18 5.17
CA ALA A 131 6.98 -9.19 4.78
C ALA A 131 8.41 -8.67 4.98
N TYR A 132 8.66 -7.40 4.67
CA TYR A 132 9.94 -6.74 4.91
C TYR A 132 10.26 -6.64 6.42
N LEU A 133 9.29 -6.26 7.25
CA LEU A 133 9.42 -6.25 8.71
C LEU A 133 9.83 -7.61 9.26
N ASN A 134 9.15 -8.67 8.82
CA ASN A 134 9.47 -10.03 9.25
C ASN A 134 10.90 -10.44 8.84
N GLU A 135 11.35 -10.06 7.65
CA GLU A 135 12.72 -10.33 7.19
C GLU A 135 13.77 -9.62 8.05
N VAL A 136 13.56 -8.34 8.40
CA VAL A 136 14.43 -7.59 9.29
C VAL A 136 14.48 -8.25 10.68
N ARG A 137 13.34 -8.67 11.21
CA ARG A 137 13.26 -9.40 12.49
C ARG A 137 14.02 -10.71 12.45
N LEU A 138 13.84 -11.50 11.38
CA LEU A 138 14.54 -12.79 11.25
C LEU A 138 16.04 -12.63 11.08
N ALA A 139 16.50 -11.60 10.38
CA ALA A 139 17.92 -11.27 10.27
C ALA A 139 18.51 -10.94 11.67
N SER A 140 17.81 -10.12 12.44
CA SER A 140 18.18 -9.78 13.83
C SER A 140 18.18 -11.01 14.75
N ALA A 141 17.18 -11.91 14.59
CA ALA A 141 17.12 -13.16 15.34
C ALA A 141 18.35 -14.04 15.10
N ARG A 142 18.75 -14.15 13.83
CA ARG A 142 19.95 -14.92 13.46
C ARG A 142 21.20 -14.38 14.16
N ASP A 143 21.37 -13.08 14.17
CA ASP A 143 22.53 -12.45 14.80
C ASP A 143 22.51 -12.69 16.32
N LEU A 144 21.35 -12.60 16.98
CA LEU A 144 21.19 -12.89 18.40
C LEU A 144 21.49 -14.37 18.73
N LEU A 145 21.02 -15.30 17.90
CA LEU A 145 21.30 -16.73 18.07
C LEU A 145 22.80 -17.06 17.97
N LEU A 146 23.53 -16.32 17.14
CA LEU A 146 24.98 -16.54 16.94
C LEU A 146 25.84 -15.85 18.01
N THR A 147 25.34 -14.79 18.64
CA THR A 147 26.12 -13.92 19.53
C THR A 147 25.73 -14.01 21.00
N THR A 148 24.58 -14.63 21.29
CA THR A 148 24.07 -14.72 22.69
C THR A 148 23.63 -16.14 23.05
N ASN A 149 23.42 -16.36 24.34
CA ASN A 149 22.90 -17.63 24.90
C ASN A 149 21.39 -17.49 25.26
N HIS A 150 20.68 -16.54 24.65
CA HIS A 150 19.25 -16.37 24.91
C HIS A 150 18.42 -17.53 24.38
N SER A 151 17.35 -17.88 25.09
CA SER A 151 16.38 -18.86 24.64
C SER A 151 15.62 -18.34 23.40
N ILE A 152 15.04 -19.24 22.61
CA ILE A 152 14.21 -18.90 21.46
C ILE A 152 13.05 -17.98 21.85
N GLU A 153 12.48 -18.17 23.05
CA GLU A 153 11.40 -17.35 23.58
C GLU A 153 11.85 -15.90 23.86
N GLU A 154 13.02 -15.77 24.51
CA GLU A 154 13.61 -14.44 24.77
C GLU A 154 13.95 -13.72 23.47
N ILE A 155 14.56 -14.42 22.50
CA ILE A 155 14.86 -13.84 21.19
C ILE A 155 13.59 -13.39 20.48
N ALA A 156 12.55 -14.24 20.43
CA ALA A 156 11.28 -13.87 19.80
C ALA A 156 10.67 -12.60 20.43
N GLY A 157 10.73 -12.48 21.75
CA GLY A 157 10.31 -11.28 22.48
C GLY A 157 11.16 -10.06 22.14
N CYS A 158 12.48 -10.18 22.09
CA CYS A 158 13.41 -9.08 21.80
C CYS A 158 13.24 -8.51 20.39
N ILE A 159 12.87 -9.35 19.41
CA ILE A 159 12.71 -8.93 18.01
C ILE A 159 11.27 -8.55 17.67
N GLY A 160 10.34 -8.56 18.64
CA GLY A 160 8.98 -8.05 18.48
C GLY A 160 7.98 -9.05 17.87
N PHE A 161 8.24 -10.37 17.93
CA PHE A 161 7.21 -11.36 17.58
C PHE A 161 6.23 -11.52 18.74
N SER A 162 4.94 -11.46 18.42
CA SER A 162 3.86 -11.65 19.40
C SER A 162 3.64 -13.12 19.81
N SER A 163 4.20 -14.07 19.06
CA SER A 163 4.06 -15.50 19.28
C SER A 163 5.32 -16.25 18.89
N THR A 164 5.84 -17.05 19.80
CA THR A 164 6.98 -17.96 19.59
C THR A 164 6.66 -19.00 18.52
N SER A 165 5.41 -19.45 18.44
CA SER A 165 4.96 -20.41 17.42
C SER A 165 5.06 -19.81 16.01
N TYR A 166 4.65 -18.55 15.84
CA TYR A 166 4.75 -17.85 14.56
C TYR A 166 6.22 -17.57 14.19
N PHE A 167 7.04 -17.20 15.16
CA PHE A 167 8.48 -17.06 14.96
C PHE A 167 9.11 -18.37 14.49
N SER A 168 8.85 -19.50 15.16
CA SER A 168 9.39 -20.79 14.80
C SER A 168 8.97 -21.27 13.40
N GLN A 169 7.73 -20.97 12.99
CA GLN A 169 7.25 -21.26 11.63
C GLN A 169 7.89 -20.36 10.57
N SER A 170 8.19 -19.11 10.93
CA SER A 170 8.79 -18.14 10.03
C SER A 170 10.30 -18.30 9.88
N PHE A 171 10.93 -19.00 10.83
CA PHE A 171 12.38 -19.20 10.85
C PHE A 171 12.74 -20.41 9.97
N PRO A 172 13.56 -20.24 8.91
CA PRO A 172 13.91 -21.36 8.03
C PRO A 172 14.60 -22.49 8.80
N VAL A 173 14.22 -23.74 8.49
CA VAL A 173 14.76 -24.97 9.09
C VAL A 173 16.29 -25.06 9.04
N SER A 174 16.93 -24.38 8.09
CA SER A 174 18.39 -24.33 7.95
C SER A 174 19.12 -23.69 9.15
N TYR A 175 18.41 -23.00 10.03
CA TYR A 175 18.99 -22.35 11.22
C TYR A 175 18.69 -23.10 12.53
N THR A 176 17.79 -24.09 12.51
CA THR A 176 17.44 -24.86 13.71
C THR A 176 18.58 -25.76 14.19
N HIS A 177 19.59 -26.01 13.36
CA HIS A 177 20.77 -26.79 13.73
C HIS A 177 21.83 -26.00 14.55
N LEU A 178 21.62 -24.70 14.76
CA LEU A 178 22.53 -23.85 15.54
C LEU A 178 22.16 -23.78 17.03
N THR A 179 21.09 -24.46 17.45
CA THR A 179 20.56 -24.42 18.82
C THR A 179 20.77 -25.76 19.60
N LEU A 180 21.75 -26.60 19.20
CA LEU A 180 22.15 -27.78 19.95
C LEU A 180 23.58 -27.64 20.47
#